data_649a4816faa4102232e75e773504326e
#
_entry.id   649a4816faa4102232e75e773504326e
#
_cell.length_a   1.000
_cell.length_b   1.000
_cell.length_c   1.000
_cell.angle_alpha   90.00
_cell.angle_beta   90.00
_cell.angle_gamma   90.00
#
_symmetry.space_group_name_H-M   'P 1'
#
loop_
_entity.id
_entity.type
_entity.pdbx_description
1 polymer ?
#
loop_
_entity_poly.entity_id
_entity_poly.type
_entity_poly.pdbx_seq_one_letter_code
_entity_poly.pdbx_strand_id
1 'polypeptide(L)'
;DNPYIVKGKAGSPYAIKDYYDIDPDLAVNVPGRMKEFEALVQRTHQQGLGVIIDFVPNHVARHYVSDAKPAGVKDLGEDDDTSVHFSARNNFYYIPRQELVPQFYVGEGKNAYHEYPAKATGNDCFGAYPCKNDWYETVKLNYGVDYMHGRHRVFDPIPDTWIKMLDILLFWS
;
A
#
# COMPACT_ATOMS: atom_id res chain seq x y z
N ASP A 1 -0.31 11.85 -6.86
CA ASP A 1 -0.97 11.75 -5.54
C ASP A 1 -1.82 12.97 -5.27
N ASN A 2 -2.95 12.79 -4.58
CA ASN A 2 -3.74 13.91 -4.11
C ASN A 2 -3.05 14.51 -2.86
N PRO A 3 -2.60 15.78 -2.88
CA PRO A 3 -1.81 16.36 -1.80
C PRO A 3 -2.58 16.49 -0.47
N TYR A 4 -3.91 16.38 -0.49
CA TYR A 4 -4.73 16.51 0.71
C TYR A 4 -4.88 15.24 1.52
N ILE A 5 -4.57 14.07 0.92
CA ILE A 5 -4.59 12.79 1.62
C ILE A 5 -3.18 12.30 2.02
N VAL A 6 -2.17 13.12 1.77
CA VAL A 6 -0.78 12.85 2.14
C VAL A 6 -0.44 13.59 3.43
N LYS A 7 0.26 12.97 4.35
CA LYS A 7 0.66 13.55 5.62
C LYS A 7 1.90 14.45 5.43
N GLY A 8 1.74 15.73 5.71
CA GLY A 8 2.77 16.74 5.41
C GLY A 8 2.86 17.05 3.90
N LYS A 9 4.05 17.46 3.43
CA LYS A 9 4.28 17.80 2.01
C LYS A 9 4.69 16.60 1.17
N ALA A 10 5.54 15.74 1.72
CA ALA A 10 6.12 14.61 1.01
C ALA A 10 5.43 13.27 1.30
N GLY A 11 4.63 13.20 2.38
CA GLY A 11 4.08 11.95 2.88
C GLY A 11 5.12 11.15 3.69
N SER A 12 4.72 9.94 4.07
CA SER A 12 5.61 9.01 4.77
C SER A 12 6.36 8.13 3.77
N PRO A 13 7.67 7.93 3.93
CA PRO A 13 8.42 6.95 3.14
C PRO A 13 7.92 5.52 3.35
N TYR A 14 7.19 5.26 4.44
CA TYR A 14 6.56 3.98 4.72
C TYR A 14 5.14 3.83 4.12
N ALA A 15 4.60 4.86 3.48
CA ALA A 15 3.39 4.75 2.66
C ALA A 15 3.78 4.28 1.25
N ILE A 16 4.02 2.98 1.11
CA ILE A 16 4.54 2.38 -0.12
C ILE A 16 3.55 2.58 -1.26
N LYS A 17 4.00 3.21 -2.33
CA LYS A 17 3.20 3.50 -3.53
C LYS A 17 3.34 2.42 -4.60
N ASP A 18 4.52 1.80 -4.67
CA ASP A 18 4.84 0.71 -5.59
C ASP A 18 5.87 -0.22 -4.93
N TYR A 19 5.56 -1.52 -4.86
CA TYR A 19 6.49 -2.52 -4.35
C TYR A 19 7.48 -3.03 -5.40
N TYR A 20 7.29 -2.69 -6.66
CA TYR A 20 8.12 -3.20 -7.76
C TYR A 20 9.07 -2.13 -8.31
N ASP A 21 9.16 -0.97 -7.67
CA ASP A 21 9.93 0.17 -8.18
C ASP A 21 10.71 0.90 -7.09
N ILE A 22 11.63 1.73 -7.54
CA ILE A 22 12.44 2.64 -6.72
C ILE A 22 11.80 4.03 -6.78
N ASP A 23 11.79 4.72 -5.64
CA ASP A 23 11.30 6.09 -5.56
C ASP A 23 12.06 6.99 -6.55
N PRO A 24 11.35 7.62 -7.50
CA PRO A 24 11.95 8.50 -8.51
C PRO A 24 12.82 9.62 -7.93
N ASP A 25 12.49 10.10 -6.72
CA ASP A 25 13.22 11.19 -6.04
C ASP A 25 14.63 10.77 -5.58
N LEU A 26 14.91 9.45 -5.54
CA LEU A 26 16.23 8.90 -5.20
C LEU A 26 17.15 8.73 -6.42
N ALA A 27 16.66 8.93 -7.64
CA ALA A 27 17.39 8.70 -8.87
C ALA A 27 17.87 10.01 -9.53
N VAL A 28 19.05 9.97 -10.11
CA VAL A 28 19.57 11.04 -10.98
C VAL A 28 18.89 10.97 -12.35
N ASN A 29 18.72 9.76 -12.88
CA ASN A 29 18.01 9.48 -14.12
C ASN A 29 16.73 8.70 -13.81
N VAL A 30 15.63 9.39 -13.65
CA VAL A 30 14.33 8.81 -13.26
C VAL A 30 13.91 7.62 -14.15
N PRO A 31 13.99 7.67 -15.49
CA PRO A 31 13.69 6.51 -16.34
C PRO A 31 14.63 5.32 -16.12
N GLY A 32 15.83 5.57 -15.62
CA GLY A 32 16.84 4.56 -15.34
C GLY A 32 16.96 4.16 -13.86
N ARG A 33 16.04 4.56 -13.01
CA ARG A 33 16.13 4.43 -11.53
C ARG A 33 16.45 3.02 -11.04
N MET A 34 15.83 2.01 -11.64
CA MET A 34 16.11 0.62 -11.29
C MET A 34 17.56 0.23 -11.60
N LYS A 35 18.09 0.64 -12.77
CA LYS A 35 19.50 0.38 -13.13
C LYS A 35 20.47 1.11 -12.20
N GLU A 36 20.13 2.31 -11.76
CA GLU A 36 20.95 3.04 -10.76
C GLU A 36 20.98 2.30 -9.42
N PHE A 37 19.84 1.74 -8.98
CA PHE A 37 19.75 0.93 -7.78
C PHE A 37 20.54 -0.38 -7.90
N GLU A 38 20.36 -1.12 -8.99
CA GLU A 38 21.14 -2.34 -9.27
C GLU A 38 22.66 -2.06 -9.26
N ALA A 39 23.10 -0.95 -9.88
CA ALA A 39 24.48 -0.52 -9.86
C ALA A 39 24.97 -0.13 -8.45
N LEU A 40 24.09 0.44 -7.60
CA LEU A 40 24.41 0.70 -6.18
C LEU A 40 24.63 -0.62 -5.44
N VAL A 41 23.72 -1.59 -5.58
CA VAL A 41 23.83 -2.93 -4.97
C VAL A 41 25.15 -3.59 -5.39
N GLN A 42 25.44 -3.59 -6.70
CA GLN A 42 26.68 -4.18 -7.23
C GLN A 42 27.94 -3.52 -6.63
N ARG A 43 28.00 -2.18 -6.58
CA ARG A 43 29.14 -1.46 -5.97
C ARG A 43 29.29 -1.80 -4.49
N THR A 44 28.19 -1.93 -3.77
CA THR A 44 28.17 -2.29 -2.34
C THR A 44 28.77 -3.68 -2.12
N HIS A 45 28.32 -4.66 -2.93
CA HIS A 45 28.85 -6.03 -2.88
C HIS A 45 30.34 -6.10 -3.23
N GLN A 46 30.83 -5.29 -4.20
CA GLN A 46 32.25 -5.21 -4.54
C GLN A 46 33.14 -4.73 -3.38
N GLN A 47 32.54 -4.02 -2.40
CA GLN A 47 33.25 -3.60 -1.18
C GLN A 47 33.10 -4.63 -0.03
N GLY A 48 32.54 -5.81 -0.29
CA GLY A 48 32.33 -6.85 0.71
C GLY A 48 31.18 -6.55 1.70
N LEU A 49 30.29 -5.61 1.35
CA LEU A 49 29.13 -5.25 2.16
C LEU A 49 27.86 -5.89 1.61
N GLY A 50 26.93 -6.29 2.49
CA GLY A 50 25.59 -6.71 2.11
C GLY A 50 24.63 -5.52 2.01
N VAL A 51 23.56 -5.67 1.21
CA VAL A 51 22.46 -4.71 1.14
C VAL A 51 21.24 -5.30 1.84
N ILE A 52 20.58 -4.50 2.67
CA ILE A 52 19.32 -4.84 3.33
C ILE A 52 18.29 -3.81 2.87
N ILE A 53 17.16 -4.28 2.35
CA ILE A 53 16.02 -3.45 1.99
C ILE A 53 14.97 -3.58 3.08
N ASP A 54 14.47 -2.46 3.59
CA ASP A 54 13.35 -2.45 4.53
C ASP A 54 12.05 -2.85 3.80
N PHE A 55 11.31 -3.79 4.37
CA PHE A 55 10.06 -4.29 3.81
C PHE A 55 8.89 -3.97 4.74
N VAL A 56 7.88 -3.28 4.22
CA VAL A 56 6.73 -2.79 4.99
C VAL A 56 5.46 -3.55 4.61
N PRO A 57 5.14 -4.70 5.25
CA PRO A 57 4.02 -5.54 4.83
C PRO A 57 2.68 -5.22 5.53
N ASN A 58 2.60 -4.21 6.40
CA ASN A 58 1.38 -3.92 7.17
C ASN A 58 0.34 -3.12 6.38
N HIS A 59 0.79 -2.25 5.50
CA HIS A 59 -0.04 -1.27 4.80
C HIS A 59 0.64 -0.79 3.53
N VAL A 60 -0.13 -0.09 2.69
CA VAL A 60 0.36 0.62 1.49
C VAL A 60 -0.21 2.04 1.45
N ALA A 61 0.29 2.89 0.56
CA ALA A 61 -0.34 4.18 0.28
C ALA A 61 -1.79 4.00 -0.22
N ARG A 62 -2.69 4.96 0.04
CA ARG A 62 -4.08 4.89 -0.46
C ARG A 62 -4.16 4.83 -1.98
N HIS A 63 -3.22 5.47 -2.65
CA HIS A 63 -3.09 5.45 -4.10
C HIS A 63 -2.04 4.42 -4.57
N TYR A 64 -1.99 3.26 -3.91
CA TYR A 64 -1.13 2.18 -4.38
C TYR A 64 -1.54 1.75 -5.80
N VAL A 65 -0.63 1.93 -6.73
CA VAL A 65 -0.71 1.41 -8.10
C VAL A 65 0.72 1.22 -8.60
N SER A 66 1.05 0.02 -9.08
CA SER A 66 2.36 -0.24 -9.65
C SER A 66 2.36 0.00 -11.16
N ASP A 67 3.28 0.82 -11.65
CA ASP A 67 3.58 1.00 -13.07
C ASP A 67 4.79 0.17 -13.54
N ALA A 68 5.49 -0.46 -12.60
CA ALA A 68 6.69 -1.26 -12.84
C ALA A 68 6.50 -2.77 -12.58
N LYS A 69 5.31 -3.21 -12.17
CA LYS A 69 5.03 -4.63 -11.89
C LYS A 69 5.26 -5.52 -13.12
N PRO A 70 5.69 -6.77 -12.94
CA PRO A 70 5.82 -7.73 -14.02
C PRO A 70 4.51 -7.94 -14.79
N ALA A 71 4.62 -8.26 -16.09
CA ALA A 71 3.47 -8.52 -16.94
C ALA A 71 2.59 -9.64 -16.38
N GLY A 72 1.28 -9.40 -16.28
CA GLY A 72 0.31 -10.36 -15.76
C GLY A 72 0.15 -10.33 -14.22
N VAL A 73 0.98 -9.56 -13.50
CA VAL A 73 0.79 -9.34 -12.06
C VAL A 73 -0.32 -8.32 -11.84
N LYS A 74 -1.26 -8.65 -10.96
CA LYS A 74 -2.35 -7.77 -10.54
C LYS A 74 -1.95 -6.92 -9.34
N ASP A 75 -2.41 -5.68 -9.33
CA ASP A 75 -2.22 -4.81 -8.18
C ASP A 75 -2.97 -5.32 -6.93
N LEU A 76 -2.51 -4.86 -5.78
CA LEU A 76 -3.25 -5.03 -4.53
C LEU A 76 -4.62 -4.35 -4.65
N GLY A 77 -5.68 -5.10 -4.34
CA GLY A 77 -7.06 -4.62 -4.38
C GLY A 77 -7.73 -4.67 -5.76
N GLU A 78 -7.02 -5.07 -6.82
CA GLU A 78 -7.58 -5.09 -8.19
C GLU A 78 -8.75 -6.06 -8.34
N ASP A 79 -8.72 -7.20 -7.64
CA ASP A 79 -9.78 -8.22 -7.67
C ASP A 79 -10.65 -8.23 -6.40
N ASP A 80 -10.51 -7.23 -5.52
CA ASP A 80 -11.21 -7.20 -4.25
C ASP A 80 -12.73 -7.05 -4.42
N ASP A 81 -13.51 -7.84 -3.67
CA ASP A 81 -14.93 -7.61 -3.47
C ASP A 81 -15.14 -6.45 -2.49
N THR A 82 -15.43 -5.28 -3.05
CA THR A 82 -15.64 -4.05 -2.28
C THR A 82 -17.00 -3.97 -1.59
N SER A 83 -17.88 -4.94 -1.84
CA SER A 83 -19.23 -5.00 -1.25
C SER A 83 -19.25 -5.56 0.18
N VAL A 84 -18.15 -6.19 0.61
CA VAL A 84 -17.99 -6.80 1.94
C VAL A 84 -16.89 -6.11 2.73
N HIS A 85 -17.03 -6.09 4.06
CA HIS A 85 -15.99 -5.54 4.93
C HIS A 85 -14.72 -6.41 4.93
N PHE A 86 -14.90 -7.72 4.98
CA PHE A 86 -13.83 -8.70 5.05
C PHE A 86 -14.10 -9.87 4.10
N SER A 87 -13.08 -10.28 3.39
CA SER A 87 -12.95 -11.55 2.70
C SER A 87 -11.46 -11.93 2.74
N ALA A 88 -11.12 -13.18 3.01
CA ALA A 88 -9.73 -13.64 2.98
C ALA A 88 -9.08 -13.50 1.58
N ARG A 89 -9.88 -13.33 0.52
CA ARG A 89 -9.42 -13.09 -0.85
C ARG A 89 -9.16 -11.61 -1.16
N ASN A 90 -9.69 -10.69 -0.32
CA ASN A 90 -9.45 -9.27 -0.46
C ASN A 90 -8.07 -8.88 0.08
N ASN A 91 -7.42 -7.96 -0.59
CA ASN A 91 -6.15 -7.39 -0.11
C ASN A 91 -6.36 -6.29 0.92
N PHE A 92 -7.53 -5.66 0.95
CA PHE A 92 -7.89 -4.57 1.86
C PHE A 92 -9.15 -4.87 2.66
N TYR A 93 -9.35 -4.07 3.74
CA TYR A 93 -10.60 -4.02 4.49
C TYR A 93 -11.41 -2.84 4.00
N TYR A 94 -12.66 -3.08 3.59
CA TYR A 94 -13.56 -2.05 3.10
C TYR A 94 -14.60 -1.66 4.15
N ILE A 95 -15.12 -0.45 4.05
CA ILE A 95 -16.29 0.02 4.78
C ILE A 95 -17.43 0.14 3.74
N PRO A 96 -18.18 -0.94 3.48
CA PRO A 96 -19.11 -1.00 2.37
C PRO A 96 -20.15 0.11 2.42
N ARG A 97 -20.46 0.69 1.26
CA ARG A 97 -21.45 1.75 1.08
C ARG A 97 -21.17 3.04 1.84
N GLN A 98 -19.95 3.26 2.31
CA GLN A 98 -19.54 4.51 2.94
C GLN A 98 -18.38 5.13 2.16
N GLU A 99 -18.48 6.43 1.93
CA GLU A 99 -17.37 7.23 1.41
C GLU A 99 -16.41 7.56 2.54
N LEU A 100 -15.11 7.66 2.22
CA LEU A 100 -14.12 8.15 3.16
C LEU A 100 -14.34 9.64 3.41
N VAL A 101 -14.61 10.00 4.66
CA VAL A 101 -14.83 11.39 5.10
C VAL A 101 -13.86 11.70 6.24
N PRO A 102 -12.60 12.07 5.96
CA PRO A 102 -11.64 12.44 7.01
C PRO A 102 -12.13 13.63 7.82
N GLN A 103 -11.81 13.63 9.12
CA GLN A 103 -12.17 14.71 10.05
C GLN A 103 -11.25 15.93 9.92
N PHE A 104 -10.80 16.22 8.69
CA PHE A 104 -9.94 17.34 8.33
C PHE A 104 -10.15 17.67 6.84
N TYR A 105 -9.62 18.82 6.41
CA TYR A 105 -9.77 19.28 5.04
C TYR A 105 -9.03 18.37 4.03
N VAL A 106 -9.72 17.92 3.01
CA VAL A 106 -9.19 17.03 1.96
C VAL A 106 -9.34 17.62 0.54
N GLY A 107 -9.41 18.94 0.44
CA GLY A 107 -9.61 19.64 -0.82
C GLY A 107 -11.08 19.93 -1.13
N GLU A 108 -11.33 20.65 -2.21
CA GLU A 108 -12.67 21.03 -2.69
C GLU A 108 -12.80 20.80 -4.20
N GLY A 109 -14.04 20.54 -4.62
CA GLY A 109 -14.39 20.37 -6.02
C GLY A 109 -13.58 19.25 -6.69
N LYS A 110 -13.00 19.52 -7.86
CA LYS A 110 -12.23 18.53 -8.63
C LYS A 110 -10.91 18.10 -7.96
N ASN A 111 -10.44 18.87 -6.98
CA ASN A 111 -9.21 18.61 -6.25
C ASN A 111 -9.46 17.87 -4.93
N ALA A 112 -10.72 17.66 -4.54
CA ALA A 112 -11.05 16.90 -3.36
C ALA A 112 -10.58 15.45 -3.49
N TYR A 113 -10.16 14.86 -2.37
CA TYR A 113 -9.92 13.42 -2.32
C TYR A 113 -11.25 12.69 -2.14
N HIS A 114 -11.50 11.72 -2.99
CA HIS A 114 -12.68 10.86 -2.94
C HIS A 114 -12.27 9.40 -2.94
N GLU A 115 -12.83 8.61 -2.02
CA GLU A 115 -12.64 7.16 -1.95
C GLU A 115 -13.96 6.49 -1.57
N TYR A 116 -14.49 5.68 -2.46
CA TYR A 116 -15.71 4.91 -2.24
C TYR A 116 -15.59 3.48 -2.79
N PRO A 117 -15.89 2.46 -1.98
CA PRO A 117 -16.07 2.53 -0.54
C PRO A 117 -14.76 2.87 0.17
N ALA A 118 -14.87 3.43 1.38
CA ALA A 118 -13.70 3.71 2.21
C ALA A 118 -12.93 2.43 2.56
N LYS A 119 -11.62 2.57 2.77
CA LYS A 119 -10.74 1.49 3.23
C LYS A 119 -10.19 1.79 4.62
N ALA A 120 -9.94 0.75 5.42
CA ALA A 120 -9.33 0.89 6.73
C ALA A 120 -7.92 1.49 6.64
N THR A 121 -7.53 2.31 7.62
CA THR A 121 -6.18 2.91 7.67
C THR A 121 -5.12 1.90 8.14
N GLY A 122 -3.88 2.15 7.80
CA GLY A 122 -2.76 1.28 8.17
C GLY A 122 -2.56 1.10 9.68
N ASN A 123 -3.08 2.02 10.50
CA ASN A 123 -3.05 1.96 11.96
C ASN A 123 -4.38 1.50 12.60
N ASP A 124 -5.15 0.69 11.87
CA ASP A 124 -6.32 -0.02 12.39
C ASP A 124 -7.56 0.87 12.67
N CYS A 125 -7.73 1.99 11.97
CA CYS A 125 -9.00 2.68 11.93
C CYS A 125 -9.91 2.00 10.89
N PHE A 126 -10.88 1.20 11.35
CA PHE A 126 -11.84 0.45 10.52
C PHE A 126 -13.14 1.23 10.27
N GLY A 127 -13.11 2.56 10.37
CA GLY A 127 -14.22 3.45 10.09
C GLY A 127 -13.96 4.35 8.88
N ALA A 128 -15.03 4.92 8.33
CA ALA A 128 -14.95 5.84 7.19
C ALA A 128 -14.53 7.28 7.58
N TYR A 129 -14.33 7.55 8.88
CA TYR A 129 -14.11 8.91 9.42
C TYR A 129 -12.77 9.02 10.15
N PRO A 130 -11.62 8.76 9.49
CA PRO A 130 -10.33 8.86 10.16
C PRO A 130 -10.04 10.30 10.61
N CYS A 131 -9.38 10.45 11.76
CA CYS A 131 -8.91 11.73 12.27
C CYS A 131 -7.44 11.98 11.90
N LYS A 132 -6.92 13.16 12.26
CA LYS A 132 -5.51 13.51 11.99
C LYS A 132 -4.49 12.59 12.66
N ASN A 133 -4.87 11.93 13.75
CA ASN A 133 -4.00 11.00 14.47
C ASN A 133 -3.98 9.60 13.83
N ASP A 134 -4.97 9.30 12.99
CA ASP A 134 -4.96 8.08 12.20
C ASP A 134 -3.95 8.22 11.06
N TRP A 135 -3.43 7.08 10.60
CA TRP A 135 -2.52 7.09 9.46
C TRP A 135 -3.31 7.08 8.14
N TYR A 136 -4.03 8.16 7.93
CA TYR A 136 -5.03 8.32 6.87
C TYR A 136 -4.48 8.23 5.43
N GLU A 137 -3.18 8.46 5.23
CA GLU A 137 -2.52 8.30 3.93
C GLU A 137 -2.27 6.85 3.52
N THR A 138 -2.52 5.91 4.44
CA THR A 138 -2.26 4.48 4.22
C THR A 138 -3.53 3.64 4.30
N VAL A 139 -3.48 2.46 3.67
CA VAL A 139 -4.52 1.44 3.70
C VAL A 139 -3.96 0.16 4.30
N LYS A 140 -4.70 -0.44 5.24
CA LYS A 140 -4.30 -1.68 5.89
C LYS A 140 -4.41 -2.87 4.95
N LEU A 141 -3.35 -3.70 4.93
CA LEU A 141 -3.34 -4.97 4.22
C LEU A 141 -4.07 -6.06 5.01
N ASN A 142 -4.82 -6.88 4.30
CA ASN A 142 -5.63 -7.96 4.86
C ASN A 142 -4.91 -9.30 4.71
N TYR A 143 -4.45 -9.85 5.82
CA TYR A 143 -3.80 -11.16 5.92
C TYR A 143 -4.74 -12.27 6.43
N GLY A 144 -6.03 -12.15 6.19
CA GLY A 144 -7.02 -13.16 6.56
C GLY A 144 -7.48 -13.09 8.02
N VAL A 145 -7.44 -11.91 8.64
CA VAL A 145 -7.96 -11.70 10.00
C VAL A 145 -9.15 -10.75 9.98
N ASP A 146 -10.33 -11.23 10.36
CA ASP A 146 -11.53 -10.39 10.48
C ASP A 146 -11.50 -9.61 11.80
N TYR A 147 -11.02 -8.39 11.78
CA TYR A 147 -10.91 -7.53 12.97
C TYR A 147 -12.25 -7.04 13.49
N MET A 148 -13.28 -6.97 12.64
CA MET A 148 -14.60 -6.44 13.01
C MET A 148 -15.53 -7.48 13.65
N HIS A 149 -15.31 -8.78 13.37
CA HIS A 149 -16.18 -9.85 13.82
C HIS A 149 -15.41 -10.89 14.65
N GLY A 150 -14.87 -10.46 15.80
CA GLY A 150 -14.27 -11.36 16.78
C GLY A 150 -12.85 -11.82 16.43
N ARG A 151 -12.17 -11.17 15.49
CA ARG A 151 -10.81 -11.51 15.05
C ARG A 151 -10.67 -12.95 14.56
N HIS A 152 -11.68 -13.44 13.85
CA HIS A 152 -11.61 -14.74 13.20
C HIS A 152 -10.47 -14.78 12.19
N ARG A 153 -9.75 -15.90 12.16
CA ARG A 153 -8.66 -16.11 11.23
C ARG A 153 -9.11 -17.06 10.13
N VAL A 154 -8.95 -16.65 8.89
CA VAL A 154 -9.29 -17.45 7.71
C VAL A 154 -8.01 -17.60 6.88
N PHE A 155 -7.33 -18.72 7.04
CA PHE A 155 -6.07 -19.06 6.37
C PHE A 155 -6.20 -20.24 5.40
N ASP A 156 -7.40 -20.77 5.25
CA ASP A 156 -7.74 -21.77 4.24
C ASP A 156 -9.04 -21.31 3.52
N PRO A 157 -8.97 -20.94 2.24
CA PRO A 157 -7.77 -20.87 1.42
C PRO A 157 -6.76 -19.81 1.92
N ILE A 158 -5.48 -19.96 1.53
CA ILE A 158 -4.43 -18.98 1.84
C ILE A 158 -4.88 -17.60 1.37
N PRO A 159 -4.81 -16.54 2.21
CA PRO A 159 -5.18 -15.20 1.81
C PRO A 159 -4.36 -14.70 0.61
N ASP A 160 -5.03 -14.04 -0.34
CA ASP A 160 -4.41 -13.54 -1.57
C ASP A 160 -3.23 -12.59 -1.30
N THR A 161 -3.32 -11.78 -0.26
CA THR A 161 -2.24 -10.88 0.15
C THR A 161 -0.94 -11.62 0.47
N TRP A 162 -1.01 -12.84 1.03
CA TRP A 162 0.18 -13.62 1.34
C TRP A 162 0.94 -14.01 0.05
N ILE A 163 0.19 -14.40 -0.98
CA ILE A 163 0.76 -14.79 -2.27
C ILE A 163 1.40 -13.59 -2.93
N LYS A 164 0.68 -12.47 -3.04
CA LYS A 164 1.20 -11.23 -3.62
C LYS A 164 2.44 -10.70 -2.90
N MET A 165 2.46 -10.74 -1.56
CA MET A 165 3.63 -10.33 -0.78
C MET A 165 4.83 -11.27 -0.96
N LEU A 166 4.58 -12.58 -1.12
CA LEU A 166 5.65 -13.53 -1.46
C LEU A 166 6.23 -13.22 -2.84
N ASP A 167 5.40 -12.95 -3.84
CA ASP A 167 5.85 -12.61 -5.20
C ASP A 167 6.68 -11.32 -5.20
N ILE A 168 6.29 -10.31 -4.41
CA ILE A 168 7.08 -9.08 -4.22
C ILE A 168 8.45 -9.40 -3.60
N LEU A 169 8.51 -10.23 -2.56
CA LEU A 169 9.78 -10.61 -1.94
C LEU A 169 10.68 -11.39 -2.90
N LEU A 170 10.10 -12.28 -3.72
CA LEU A 170 10.83 -13.02 -4.74
C LEU A 170 11.35 -12.11 -5.87
N PHE A 171 10.64 -11.03 -6.19
CA PHE A 171 11.09 -10.04 -7.17
C PHE A 171 12.39 -9.33 -6.74
N TRP A 172 12.55 -9.09 -5.44
CA TRP A 172 13.72 -8.40 -4.86
C TRP A 172 14.86 -9.35 -4.43
N SER A 173 14.70 -10.66 -4.51
CA SER A 173 15.70 -11.65 -4.13
C SER A 173 16.54 -12.11 -5.31
#